data_49550b6741df9749b1a21c2fc18a89c9
#
_entry.id   49550b6741df9749b1a21c2fc18a89c9
#
_cell.length_a   1.000
_cell.length_b   1.000
_cell.length_c   1.000
_cell.angle_alpha   90.00
_cell.angle_beta   90.00
_cell.angle_gamma   90.00
#
_symmetry.space_group_name_H-M   'P 1'
#
loop_
_entity.id
_entity.type
_entity.pdbx_description
1 polymer ?
#
loop_
_entity_poly.entity_id
_entity_poly.type
_entity_poly.pdbx_seq_one_letter_code
_entity_poly.pdbx_strand_id
1 'polypeptide(L)'
;MTTVQTPTTDARSRPEVRRSPTIEIDEIRGKYLSVTSYKRDGSGVATPVWFATEGERLLVMTDEGSGKVKRIRRNPYVTIAPCSARGRVRSEPIPAHAVLLPASEVEEKTRLIARKYRFDLLFVRPIRALQALFHPEHGHEETVILAISLVPF
;
A
#
# COMPACT_ATOMS: atom_id res chain seq x y z
N MET A 1 31.07 -59.62 -30.41
CA MET A 1 31.37 -58.39 -29.66
C MET A 1 30.11 -57.54 -29.64
N THR A 2 29.41 -57.59 -28.55
CA THR A 2 28.11 -56.88 -28.41
C THR A 2 28.36 -55.56 -27.67
N THR A 3 28.20 -54.46 -28.38
CA THR A 3 28.31 -53.12 -27.81
C THR A 3 26.98 -52.79 -27.09
N VAL A 4 27.03 -52.71 -25.77
CA VAL A 4 25.89 -52.25 -24.96
C VAL A 4 25.88 -50.72 -24.95
N GLN A 5 24.88 -50.10 -25.59
CA GLN A 5 24.58 -48.69 -25.46
C GLN A 5 23.80 -48.46 -24.20
N THR A 6 24.34 -47.70 -23.27
CA THR A 6 23.64 -47.16 -22.11
C THR A 6 22.70 -46.02 -22.54
N PRO A 7 21.43 -46.02 -22.16
CA PRO A 7 20.56 -44.89 -22.46
C PRO A 7 20.91 -43.73 -21.53
N THR A 8 21.23 -42.59 -22.15
CA THR A 8 21.39 -41.33 -21.49
C THR A 8 20.06 -40.93 -20.83
N THR A 9 20.06 -40.87 -19.53
CA THR A 9 18.91 -40.35 -18.75
C THR A 9 18.71 -38.87 -19.08
N ASP A 10 17.64 -38.61 -19.79
CA ASP A 10 17.10 -37.30 -20.03
C ASP A 10 16.81 -36.62 -18.68
N ALA A 11 17.64 -35.62 -18.35
CA ALA A 11 17.41 -34.76 -17.20
C ALA A 11 16.14 -33.94 -17.45
N ARG A 12 15.03 -34.42 -16.96
CA ARG A 12 13.75 -33.69 -16.95
C ARG A 12 13.97 -32.30 -16.42
N SER A 13 13.88 -31.35 -17.32
CA SER A 13 13.83 -29.93 -17.04
C SER A 13 12.74 -29.70 -15.98
N ARG A 14 13.13 -29.45 -14.76
CA ARG A 14 12.23 -28.90 -13.76
C ARG A 14 11.67 -27.62 -14.33
N PRO A 15 10.36 -27.39 -14.34
CA PRO A 15 9.83 -26.11 -14.73
C PRO A 15 10.47 -25.06 -13.83
N GLU A 16 11.19 -24.16 -14.46
CA GLU A 16 11.75 -22.98 -13.79
C GLU A 16 10.56 -22.20 -13.23
N VAL A 17 10.39 -22.32 -11.92
CA VAL A 17 9.40 -21.50 -11.19
C VAL A 17 9.81 -20.07 -11.48
N ARG A 18 9.12 -19.40 -12.39
CA ARG A 18 9.26 -17.96 -12.60
C ARG A 18 9.00 -17.32 -11.25
N ARG A 19 10.06 -16.98 -10.55
CA ARG A 19 9.98 -16.11 -9.39
C ARG A 19 9.38 -14.82 -9.92
N SER A 20 8.15 -14.53 -9.52
CA SER A 20 7.57 -13.22 -9.73
C SER A 20 8.58 -12.20 -9.23
N PRO A 21 8.86 -11.14 -9.98
CA PRO A 21 9.83 -10.16 -9.54
C PRO A 21 9.41 -9.70 -8.14
N THR A 22 10.29 -9.90 -7.18
CA THR A 22 10.11 -9.38 -5.82
C THR A 22 10.18 -7.87 -5.95
N ILE A 23 9.03 -7.22 -6.00
CA ILE A 23 8.97 -5.76 -6.00
C ILE A 23 9.40 -5.32 -4.62
N GLU A 24 10.47 -4.55 -4.56
CA GLU A 24 10.93 -3.97 -3.30
C GLU A 24 10.21 -2.65 -3.03
N ILE A 25 10.06 -2.32 -1.76
CA ILE A 25 9.37 -1.08 -1.34
C ILE A 25 10.01 0.16 -1.99
N ASP A 26 11.32 0.16 -2.16
CA ASP A 26 12.05 1.25 -2.78
C ASP A 26 11.73 1.46 -4.28
N GLU A 27 11.14 0.47 -4.91
CA GLU A 27 10.67 0.56 -6.30
C GLU A 27 9.29 1.24 -6.41
N ILE A 28 8.56 1.33 -5.30
CA ILE A 28 7.25 2.00 -5.26
C ILE A 28 7.45 3.51 -5.25
N ARG A 29 7.26 4.11 -6.41
CA ARG A 29 7.51 5.53 -6.62
C ARG A 29 6.24 6.30 -6.96
N GLY A 30 6.29 7.61 -6.77
CA GLY A 30 5.22 8.54 -7.12
C GLY A 30 4.61 9.22 -5.90
N LYS A 31 3.53 9.96 -6.15
CA LYS A 31 2.85 10.75 -5.11
C LYS A 31 1.68 10.01 -4.47
N TYR A 32 1.04 9.11 -5.19
CA TYR A 32 -0.17 8.46 -4.77
C TYR A 32 -0.04 6.95 -4.84
N LEU A 33 -0.61 6.31 -3.83
CA LEU A 33 -0.73 4.87 -3.72
C LEU A 33 -2.21 4.52 -3.64
N SER A 34 -2.66 3.60 -4.48
CA SER A 34 -3.98 2.98 -4.32
C SER A 34 -3.88 1.88 -3.27
N VAL A 35 -4.59 2.03 -2.18
CA VAL A 35 -4.71 0.99 -1.14
C VAL A 35 -6.10 0.39 -1.25
N THR A 36 -6.17 -0.90 -1.55
CA THR A 36 -7.41 -1.65 -1.58
C THR A 36 -7.56 -2.45 -0.28
N SER A 37 -8.55 -2.09 0.51
CA SER A 37 -8.96 -2.82 1.71
C SER A 37 -10.26 -3.59 1.43
N TYR A 38 -10.51 -4.66 2.19
CA TYR A 38 -11.56 -5.64 1.84
C TYR A 38 -12.71 -5.65 2.84
N LYS A 39 -13.93 -5.64 2.31
CA LYS A 39 -15.16 -5.83 3.06
C LYS A 39 -15.31 -7.28 3.53
N ARG A 40 -16.29 -7.55 4.38
CA ARG A 40 -16.59 -8.91 4.89
C ARG A 40 -16.99 -9.89 3.80
N ASP A 41 -17.61 -9.40 2.72
CA ASP A 41 -17.99 -10.20 1.56
C ASP A 41 -16.84 -10.47 0.57
N GLY A 42 -15.62 -9.97 0.89
CA GLY A 42 -14.43 -10.10 0.05
C GLY A 42 -14.28 -9.03 -1.03
N SER A 43 -15.26 -8.14 -1.21
CA SER A 43 -15.13 -7.05 -2.18
C SER A 43 -14.11 -6.00 -1.73
N GLY A 44 -13.29 -5.53 -2.67
CA GLY A 44 -12.27 -4.54 -2.44
C GLY A 44 -12.77 -3.10 -2.58
N VAL A 45 -12.25 -2.21 -1.74
CA VAL A 45 -12.47 -0.76 -1.85
C VAL A 45 -11.12 -0.09 -1.99
N ALA A 46 -10.84 0.42 -3.19
CA ALA A 46 -9.61 1.13 -3.50
C ALA A 46 -9.71 2.60 -3.10
N THR A 47 -8.66 3.11 -2.49
CA THR A 47 -8.57 4.52 -2.08
C THR A 47 -7.20 5.06 -2.45
N PRO A 48 -7.10 6.17 -3.20
CA PRO A 48 -5.83 6.85 -3.43
C PRO A 48 -5.41 7.58 -2.16
N VAL A 49 -4.17 7.40 -1.76
CA VAL A 49 -3.59 8.00 -0.56
C VAL A 49 -2.20 8.55 -0.83
N TRP A 50 -1.77 9.49 -0.01
CA TRP A 50 -0.37 9.88 0.07
C TRP A 50 0.40 8.87 0.91
N PHE A 51 1.65 8.67 0.56
CA PHE A 51 2.52 7.74 1.27
C PHE A 51 3.95 8.26 1.36
N ALA A 52 4.68 7.80 2.35
CA ALA A 52 6.12 7.96 2.47
C ALA A 52 6.77 6.62 2.75
N THR A 53 8.02 6.46 2.32
CA THR A 53 8.79 5.25 2.58
C THR A 53 9.61 5.41 3.85
N GLU A 54 9.59 4.41 4.73
CA GLU A 54 10.43 4.34 5.93
C GLU A 54 10.97 2.91 6.07
N GLY A 55 12.25 2.70 5.72
CA GLY A 55 12.83 1.36 5.68
C GLY A 55 12.05 0.44 4.75
N GLU A 56 11.63 -0.70 5.25
CA GLU A 56 10.91 -1.73 4.48
C GLU A 56 9.38 -1.59 4.55
N ARG A 57 8.90 -0.42 4.92
CA ARG A 57 7.45 -0.15 5.01
C ARG A 57 7.05 1.18 4.40
N LEU A 58 5.79 1.27 4.02
CA LEU A 58 5.15 2.49 3.57
C LEU A 58 4.29 3.06 4.70
N LEU A 59 4.34 4.36 4.87
CA LEU A 59 3.53 5.07 5.86
C LEU A 59 2.42 5.83 5.14
N VAL A 60 1.20 5.69 5.62
CA VAL A 60 -0.01 6.35 5.09
C VAL A 60 -0.74 7.05 6.21
N MET A 61 -0.98 8.34 6.03
CA MET A 61 -1.81 9.13 6.94
C MET A 61 -3.27 9.05 6.54
N THR A 62 -4.16 8.78 7.48
CA THR A 62 -5.60 8.71 7.25
C THR A 62 -6.39 9.05 8.51
N ASP A 63 -7.70 9.21 8.37
CA ASP A 63 -8.59 9.50 9.48
C ASP A 63 -9.07 8.20 10.15
N GLU A 64 -9.11 8.19 11.49
CA GLU A 64 -9.50 7.02 12.27
C GLU A 64 -10.91 6.52 11.92
N GLY A 65 -11.84 7.43 11.71
CA GLY A 65 -13.23 7.12 11.37
C GLY A 65 -13.45 6.63 9.93
N SER A 66 -12.40 6.60 9.09
CA SER A 66 -12.54 6.19 7.70
C SER A 66 -12.93 4.71 7.57
N GLY A 67 -13.69 4.39 6.53
CA GLY A 67 -14.06 3.01 6.23
C GLY A 67 -12.84 2.09 5.98
N LYS A 68 -11.77 2.65 5.43
CA LYS A 68 -10.48 1.98 5.23
C LYS A 68 -9.91 1.49 6.56
N VAL A 69 -9.84 2.33 7.58
CA VAL A 69 -9.32 1.97 8.90
C VAL A 69 -10.16 0.87 9.54
N LYS A 70 -11.49 0.98 9.46
CA LYS A 70 -12.40 -0.05 9.97
C LYS A 70 -12.19 -1.41 9.31
N ARG A 71 -12.00 -1.42 7.99
CA ARG A 71 -11.73 -2.65 7.25
C ARG A 71 -10.37 -3.25 7.59
N ILE A 72 -9.33 -2.43 7.69
CA ILE A 72 -7.95 -2.87 8.01
C ILE A 72 -7.86 -3.41 9.44
N ARG A 73 -8.54 -2.81 10.41
CA ARG A 73 -8.60 -3.35 11.78
C ARG A 73 -9.16 -4.76 11.83
N ARG A 74 -10.13 -5.06 10.99
CA ARG A 74 -10.74 -6.39 10.91
C ARG A 74 -9.91 -7.35 10.06
N ASN A 75 -9.37 -6.86 8.95
CA ASN A 75 -8.57 -7.65 8.01
C ASN A 75 -7.36 -6.81 7.56
N PRO A 76 -6.16 -7.09 8.08
CA PRO A 76 -4.95 -6.35 7.75
C PRO A 76 -4.45 -6.59 6.31
N TYR A 77 -4.96 -7.59 5.61
CA TYR A 77 -4.62 -7.84 4.22
C TYR A 77 -5.12 -6.71 3.33
N VAL A 78 -4.23 -6.17 2.52
CA VAL A 78 -4.52 -5.15 1.52
C VAL A 78 -3.77 -5.47 0.22
N THR A 79 -4.17 -4.83 -0.85
CA THR A 79 -3.34 -4.75 -2.04
C THR A 79 -3.01 -3.29 -2.32
N ILE A 80 -1.82 -3.05 -2.84
CA ILE A 80 -1.34 -1.71 -3.13
C ILE A 80 -0.86 -1.60 -4.57
N ALA A 81 -1.01 -0.42 -5.16
CA ALA A 81 -0.46 -0.12 -6.48
C ALA A 81 -0.20 1.39 -6.62
N PRO A 82 0.90 1.79 -7.26
CA PRO A 82 1.08 3.19 -7.65
C PRO A 82 -0.08 3.67 -8.50
N CYS A 83 -0.57 4.87 -8.24
CA CYS A 83 -1.71 5.42 -8.97
C CYS A 83 -1.60 6.93 -9.18
N SER A 84 -2.51 7.48 -10.00
CA SER A 84 -2.71 8.91 -10.13
C SER A 84 -3.51 9.49 -8.97
N ALA A 85 -3.58 10.82 -8.86
CA ALA A 85 -4.43 11.52 -7.88
C ALA A 85 -5.92 11.11 -7.96
N ARG A 86 -6.37 10.67 -9.12
CA ARG A 86 -7.74 10.19 -9.36
C ARG A 86 -7.91 8.69 -9.10
N GLY A 87 -6.87 8.00 -8.63
CA GLY A 87 -6.90 6.57 -8.33
C GLY A 87 -6.66 5.66 -9.54
N ARG A 88 -6.22 6.20 -10.68
CA ARG A 88 -5.90 5.38 -11.85
C ARG A 88 -4.61 4.60 -11.61
N VAL A 89 -4.72 3.29 -11.49
CA VAL A 89 -3.64 2.35 -11.19
C VAL A 89 -2.69 2.22 -12.38
N ARG A 90 -1.39 2.16 -12.10
CA ARG A 90 -0.32 2.11 -13.10
C ARG A 90 0.41 0.78 -13.18
N SER A 91 0.13 -0.12 -12.27
CA SER A 91 0.76 -1.45 -12.21
C SER A 91 -0.19 -2.50 -11.65
N GLU A 92 0.21 -3.76 -11.73
CA GLU A 92 -0.52 -4.84 -11.05
C GLU A 92 -0.53 -4.63 -9.53
N PRO A 93 -1.64 -4.99 -8.86
CA PRO A 93 -1.74 -4.90 -7.41
C PRO A 93 -0.72 -5.80 -6.71
N ILE A 94 -0.11 -5.28 -5.67
CA ILE A 94 0.91 -5.96 -4.87
C ILE A 94 0.28 -6.34 -3.53
N PRO A 95 0.32 -7.62 -3.11
CA PRO A 95 -0.13 -8.03 -1.79
C PRO A 95 0.68 -7.40 -0.67
N ALA A 96 0.00 -6.93 0.36
CA ALA A 96 0.62 -6.27 1.50
C ALA A 96 -0.20 -6.46 2.79
N HIS A 97 0.39 -6.14 3.92
CA HIS A 97 -0.28 -6.04 5.21
C HIS A 97 -0.22 -4.60 5.73
N ALA A 98 -1.33 -4.10 6.21
CA ALA A 98 -1.44 -2.79 6.82
C ALA A 98 -1.77 -2.93 8.31
N VAL A 99 -1.04 -2.21 9.14
CA VAL A 99 -1.31 -2.13 10.58
C VAL A 99 -1.35 -0.67 11.03
N LEU A 100 -2.16 -0.39 12.04
CA LEU A 100 -2.21 0.93 12.67
C LEU A 100 -1.03 1.08 13.62
N LEU A 101 -0.30 2.17 13.49
CA LEU A 101 0.75 2.53 14.43
C LEU A 101 0.16 3.09 15.74
N PRO A 102 0.88 2.94 16.88
CA PRO A 102 0.49 3.56 18.14
C PRO A 102 0.32 5.08 18.01
N ALA A 103 -0.61 5.66 18.77
CA ALA A 103 -0.86 7.11 18.79
C ALA A 103 0.41 7.92 19.10
N SER A 104 1.33 7.38 19.91
CA SER A 104 2.62 7.99 20.24
C SER A 104 3.55 8.22 19.04
N GLU A 105 3.37 7.48 17.95
CA GLU A 105 4.20 7.60 16.74
C GLU A 105 3.58 8.52 15.68
N VAL A 106 2.30 8.89 15.81
CA VAL A 106 1.55 9.64 14.77
C VAL A 106 2.21 10.96 14.42
N GLU A 107 2.64 11.74 15.41
CA GLU A 107 3.25 13.05 15.18
C GLU A 107 4.54 12.95 14.37
N GLU A 108 5.44 12.06 14.76
CA GLU A 108 6.71 11.82 14.07
C GLU A 108 6.51 11.36 12.63
N LYS A 109 5.62 10.39 12.42
CA LYS A 109 5.32 9.82 11.10
C LYS A 109 4.60 10.82 10.20
N THR A 110 3.73 11.65 10.75
CA THR A 110 3.10 12.76 10.03
C THR A 110 4.13 13.73 9.50
N ARG A 111 5.16 14.04 10.27
CA ARG A 111 6.26 14.90 9.82
C ARG A 111 7.04 14.28 8.66
N LEU A 112 7.29 12.98 8.67
CA LEU A 112 7.95 12.27 7.57
C LEU A 112 7.14 12.36 6.27
N ILE A 113 5.84 12.15 6.34
CA ILE A 113 4.93 12.26 5.20
C ILE A 113 4.88 13.71 4.70
N ALA A 114 4.77 14.67 5.62
CA ALA A 114 4.72 16.08 5.29
C ALA A 114 5.98 16.58 4.56
N ARG A 115 7.16 16.04 4.88
CA ARG A 115 8.40 16.38 4.17
C ARG A 115 8.36 16.00 2.71
N LYS A 116 7.79 14.87 2.37
CA LYS A 116 7.65 14.41 0.97
C LYS A 116 6.70 15.32 0.18
N TYR A 117 5.63 15.81 0.81
CA TYR A 117 4.57 16.59 0.16
C TYR A 117 4.62 18.08 0.51
N ARG A 118 5.75 18.55 0.90
CA ARG A 118 5.99 19.92 1.41
C ARG A 118 5.39 21.03 0.54
N PHE A 119 5.48 20.91 -0.77
CA PHE A 119 4.91 21.87 -1.71
C PHE A 119 3.43 21.61 -1.98
N ASP A 120 3.02 20.37 -2.01
CA ASP A 120 1.61 20.01 -2.26
C ASP A 120 0.69 20.43 -1.10
N LEU A 121 1.17 20.43 0.13
CA LEU A 121 0.44 20.89 1.31
C LEU A 121 0.06 22.39 1.25
N LEU A 122 0.87 23.21 0.60
CA LEU A 122 0.57 24.63 0.41
C LEU A 122 -0.67 24.84 -0.47
N PHE A 123 -0.93 23.94 -1.41
CA PHE A 123 -2.07 23.98 -2.32
C PHE A 123 -3.30 23.22 -1.81
N VAL A 124 -3.12 22.18 -1.00
CA VAL A 124 -4.20 21.30 -0.52
C VAL A 124 -4.88 21.86 0.74
N ARG A 125 -4.19 22.66 1.55
CA ARG A 125 -4.75 23.27 2.76
C ARG A 125 -6.04 24.06 2.50
N PRO A 126 -6.11 24.98 1.50
CA PRO A 126 -7.34 25.68 1.21
C PRO A 126 -8.46 24.79 0.70
N ILE A 127 -8.15 23.69 0.00
CA ILE A 127 -9.16 22.74 -0.49
C ILE A 127 -9.75 21.92 0.69
N ARG A 128 -8.93 21.49 1.66
CA ARG A 128 -9.41 20.83 2.88
C ARG A 128 -10.25 21.75 3.76
N ALA A 129 -9.85 23.01 3.89
CA ALA A 129 -10.65 24.01 4.61
C ALA A 129 -12.01 24.24 3.93
N LEU A 130 -12.04 24.26 2.58
CA LEU A 130 -13.26 24.37 1.81
C LEU A 130 -14.15 23.13 1.96
N GLN A 131 -13.59 21.94 1.93
CA GLN A 131 -14.31 20.68 2.14
C GLN A 131 -14.89 20.59 3.56
N ALA A 132 -14.18 21.06 4.58
CA ALA A 132 -14.66 21.13 5.96
C ALA A 132 -15.86 22.07 6.12
N LEU A 133 -15.97 23.11 5.30
CA LEU A 133 -17.13 24.01 5.27
C LEU A 133 -18.37 23.35 4.65
N PHE A 134 -18.19 22.44 3.71
CA PHE A 134 -19.30 21.73 3.04
C PHE A 134 -19.71 20.42 3.74
N HIS A 135 -18.87 19.89 4.64
CA HIS A 135 -19.15 18.68 5.42
C HIS A 135 -18.88 18.90 6.91
N PRO A 136 -19.65 19.76 7.61
CA PRO A 136 -19.44 20.07 9.03
C PRO A 136 -19.69 18.88 9.97
N GLU A 137 -20.23 17.78 9.48
CA GLU A 137 -20.58 16.59 10.27
C GLU A 137 -19.38 15.65 10.52
N HIS A 138 -18.27 15.87 9.85
CA HIS A 138 -17.02 15.17 10.16
C HIS A 138 -16.29 15.96 11.26
N GLY A 139 -16.77 15.80 12.50
CA GLY A 139 -16.07 16.27 13.69
C GLY A 139 -14.62 15.83 13.65
N HIS A 140 -13.74 16.50 14.39
CA HIS A 140 -12.30 16.27 14.47
C HIS A 140 -11.96 14.77 14.49
N GLU A 141 -11.90 14.15 13.29
CA GLU A 141 -11.46 12.77 13.16
C GLU A 141 -9.98 12.75 13.49
N GLU A 142 -9.62 11.92 14.44
CA GLU A 142 -8.25 11.75 14.87
C GLU A 142 -7.44 11.16 13.73
N THR A 143 -6.28 11.76 13.46
CA THR A 143 -5.36 11.25 12.44
C THR A 143 -4.64 10.02 12.96
N VAL A 144 -4.61 8.98 12.14
CA VAL A 144 -3.87 7.74 12.39
C VAL A 144 -2.89 7.45 11.27
N ILE A 145 -1.86 6.66 11.56
CA ILE A 145 -0.87 6.22 10.58
C ILE A 145 -1.00 4.72 10.36
N LEU A 146 -1.09 4.34 9.10
CA LEU A 146 -0.98 2.96 8.65
C LEU A 146 0.46 2.69 8.23
N ALA A 147 1.04 1.62 8.75
CA ALA A 147 2.29 1.06 8.26
C ALA A 147 1.97 -0.14 7.37
N ILE A 148 2.42 -0.10 6.12
CA ILE A 148 2.16 -1.12 5.11
C ILE A 148 3.47 -1.81 4.77
N SER A 149 3.50 -3.13 4.95
CA SER A 149 4.64 -3.98 4.62
C SER A 149 4.25 -4.96 3.52
N LEU A 150 5.15 -5.21 2.57
CA LEU A 150 4.91 -6.21 1.54
C LEU A 150 4.86 -7.59 2.17
N VAL A 151 3.96 -8.43 1.65
CA VAL A 151 3.88 -9.83 2.07
C VAL A 151 4.97 -10.60 1.33
N PRO A 152 5.89 -11.27 2.03
CA PRO A 152 6.83 -12.16 1.37
C PRO A 152 6.06 -13.32 0.73
N PHE A 153 6.43 -13.66 -0.50
CA PHE A 153 5.91 -14.83 -1.22
C PHE A 153 6.60 -16.10 -0.77
#